data_5ffede9b54796dd9f2e3dbeebf4a1221
#
_entry.id   5ffede9b54796dd9f2e3dbeebf4a1221
#
_cell.length_a   1.000
_cell.length_b   1.000
_cell.length_c   1.000
_cell.angle_alpha   90.00
_cell.angle_beta   90.00
_cell.angle_gamma   90.00
#
_symmetry.space_group_name_H-M   'P 1'
#
loop_
_entity.id
_entity.type
_entity.pdbx_description
1 polymer ?
#
loop_
_entity_poly.entity_id
_entity_poly.type
_entity_poly.pdbx_seq_one_letter_code
_entity_poly.pdbx_strand_id
1 'polypeptide(L)'
;VRLKEGVDYVVVDTGDPIPDEYDCVIMAEDLIWVSQDEVEIIKPAIPWQNIRQIGEDIVEGQLILPQSHRIRPADIGALIAGGVFEVEVYKKPKVAIIPTGTELVEPGEELKVGDIIEFNSRVFAAQVEEYGGIPTRFDIAKDDFEKLKAVVDKASKEYDIILLNAGSSAGREDYSKKVIETLGEVYIHGIAIKPGKPVILGKVNNKPIVGIPGFPVSAYFIMENIVKKLINFVQGYDIKDKRYIEATLSKRIMSSSKYLEFVRVKLGFIDGKYIAAPIERGAGTTMSLVRADGVLEIPEELEGYEKGTRVNVNILKSEDEIKNTILCIGSHDLILDIAADLLAKRGKFTLSSAHVGSIGGILSLKDRETHFATIHLLDVETGEYNKSYVKRYIPNRKIALIKFVKRIQGLMVKKGNPLEINSLEDIVKKGARFVNRQKGSGTRILLDYELKRLGINPKDIIGYDREEYTHISVAAQIAKGNADAGLGVFSAAKIMDLDFIPIANEDYDIAIPVEYLELDGVKQFLEVINSEEFKNELDKLGGYDYSNLGEIIIIE
;
A
#
# COMPACT_ATOMS: atom_id res chain seq x y z
N VAL A 1 0.79 0.30 -68.36
CA VAL A 1 1.07 -0.93 -69.10
C VAL A 1 -0.05 -1.91 -68.78
N ARG A 2 -0.57 -2.57 -69.82
CA ARG A 2 -1.55 -3.66 -69.68
C ARG A 2 -0.87 -4.98 -69.61
N LEU A 3 -1.31 -5.82 -68.66
CA LEU A 3 -0.77 -7.15 -68.39
C LEU A 3 -1.90 -8.17 -68.45
N LYS A 4 -1.62 -9.38 -68.96
CA LYS A 4 -2.59 -10.45 -69.15
C LYS A 4 -2.28 -11.63 -68.20
N GLU A 5 -3.31 -12.12 -67.50
CA GLU A 5 -3.21 -13.27 -66.62
C GLU A 5 -2.73 -14.55 -67.37
N GLY A 6 -1.83 -15.31 -66.74
CA GLY A 6 -1.25 -16.51 -67.32
C GLY A 6 -0.19 -16.28 -68.38
N VAL A 7 0.07 -15.01 -68.76
CA VAL A 7 1.13 -14.61 -69.71
C VAL A 7 2.10 -13.66 -69.06
N ASP A 8 1.62 -12.57 -68.52
CA ASP A 8 2.45 -11.51 -67.93
C ASP A 8 2.42 -11.54 -66.39
N TYR A 9 1.38 -12.10 -65.78
CA TYR A 9 1.24 -12.21 -64.35
C TYR A 9 0.45 -13.47 -63.91
N VAL A 10 0.60 -13.86 -62.67
CA VAL A 10 -0.24 -14.83 -61.95
C VAL A 10 -0.80 -14.20 -60.70
N VAL A 11 -1.99 -14.63 -60.30
CA VAL A 11 -2.60 -14.20 -59.03
C VAL A 11 -2.03 -15.08 -57.91
N VAL A 12 -1.60 -14.43 -56.83
CA VAL A 12 -1.12 -15.09 -55.62
C VAL A 12 -1.80 -14.46 -54.40
N ASP A 13 -2.01 -15.25 -53.37
CA ASP A 13 -2.50 -14.76 -52.08
C ASP A 13 -1.34 -14.46 -51.13
N THR A 14 -1.61 -13.72 -50.07
CA THR A 14 -0.63 -13.42 -49.03
C THR A 14 -0.11 -14.71 -48.39
N GLY A 15 1.18 -14.97 -48.51
CA GLY A 15 1.85 -16.15 -47.96
C GLY A 15 2.14 -17.25 -49.02
N ASP A 16 1.64 -17.08 -50.25
CA ASP A 16 1.95 -18.01 -51.34
C ASP A 16 3.41 -17.90 -51.78
N PRO A 17 4.04 -19.00 -52.19
CA PRO A 17 5.34 -18.93 -52.81
C PRO A 17 5.23 -18.26 -54.19
N ILE A 18 6.20 -17.40 -54.49
CA ILE A 18 6.28 -16.77 -55.82
C ILE A 18 7.00 -17.71 -56.75
N PRO A 19 6.41 -18.04 -57.96
CA PRO A 19 7.08 -18.84 -58.96
C PRO A 19 8.36 -18.16 -59.46
N ASP A 20 9.40 -18.96 -59.78
CA ASP A 20 10.73 -18.48 -60.14
C ASP A 20 10.79 -17.53 -61.34
N GLU A 21 9.74 -17.56 -62.17
CA GLU A 21 9.62 -16.71 -63.37
C GLU A 21 9.22 -15.25 -63.03
N TYR A 22 8.79 -14.97 -61.78
CA TYR A 22 8.35 -13.66 -61.35
C TYR A 22 9.26 -13.10 -60.26
N ASP A 23 9.52 -11.80 -60.33
CA ASP A 23 10.47 -11.12 -59.46
C ASP A 23 9.85 -10.01 -58.60
N CYS A 24 8.54 -9.80 -58.71
CA CYS A 24 7.83 -8.80 -57.88
C CYS A 24 6.35 -9.14 -57.73
N VAL A 25 5.74 -8.59 -56.67
CA VAL A 25 4.30 -8.63 -56.42
C VAL A 25 3.74 -7.22 -56.43
N ILE A 26 2.70 -7.00 -57.20
CA ILE A 26 1.93 -5.76 -57.23
C ILE A 26 0.64 -6.00 -56.42
N MET A 27 0.36 -5.16 -55.41
CA MET A 27 -0.84 -5.31 -54.61
C MET A 27 -2.09 -5.02 -55.41
N ALA A 28 -3.20 -5.70 -55.14
CA ALA A 28 -4.46 -5.58 -55.85
C ALA A 28 -5.00 -4.14 -55.87
N GLU A 29 -4.68 -3.36 -54.84
CA GLU A 29 -5.06 -1.95 -54.66
C GLU A 29 -4.34 -1.03 -55.67
N ASP A 30 -3.20 -1.45 -56.22
CA ASP A 30 -2.42 -0.69 -57.21
C ASP A 30 -2.77 -1.08 -58.64
N LEU A 31 -3.78 -1.94 -58.85
CA LEU A 31 -4.19 -2.45 -60.17
C LEU A 31 -5.48 -1.76 -60.63
N ILE A 32 -5.56 -1.50 -61.94
CA ILE A 32 -6.80 -1.11 -62.60
C ILE A 32 -7.28 -2.31 -63.44
N TRP A 33 -8.41 -2.89 -63.07
CA TRP A 33 -9.02 -4.00 -63.79
C TRP A 33 -9.64 -3.51 -65.11
N VAL A 34 -9.16 -4.05 -66.22
CA VAL A 34 -9.64 -3.73 -67.56
C VAL A 34 -10.66 -4.78 -68.03
N SER A 35 -10.43 -6.04 -67.73
CA SER A 35 -11.29 -7.22 -67.96
C SER A 35 -11.12 -8.24 -66.86
N GLN A 36 -11.68 -9.45 -67.01
CA GLN A 36 -11.51 -10.54 -66.03
C GLN A 36 -10.07 -11.10 -66.02
N ASP A 37 -9.31 -10.97 -67.11
CA ASP A 37 -7.98 -11.50 -67.32
C ASP A 37 -6.92 -10.43 -67.65
N GLU A 38 -7.30 -9.15 -67.68
CA GLU A 38 -6.39 -8.03 -67.97
C GLU A 38 -6.40 -6.96 -66.90
N VAL A 39 -5.23 -6.56 -66.46
CA VAL A 39 -5.00 -5.46 -65.51
C VAL A 39 -4.10 -4.39 -66.13
N GLU A 40 -4.29 -3.14 -65.71
CA GLU A 40 -3.39 -2.05 -66.07
C GLU A 40 -2.68 -1.52 -64.83
N ILE A 41 -1.34 -1.39 -64.95
CA ILE A 41 -0.47 -0.82 -63.93
C ILE A 41 -0.05 0.59 -64.33
N ILE A 42 -0.11 1.52 -63.38
CA ILE A 42 0.23 2.94 -63.59
C ILE A 42 1.71 3.19 -63.26
N LYS A 43 2.22 2.48 -62.27
CA LYS A 43 3.61 2.57 -61.81
C LYS A 43 4.40 1.31 -62.15
N PRO A 44 5.69 1.42 -62.53
CA PRO A 44 6.51 0.26 -62.71
C PRO A 44 6.72 -0.44 -61.37
N ALA A 45 6.73 -1.77 -61.37
CA ALA A 45 7.18 -2.57 -60.24
C ALA A 45 8.71 -2.61 -60.18
N ILE A 46 9.23 -2.69 -58.99
CA ILE A 46 10.67 -2.82 -58.73
C ILE A 46 10.96 -4.29 -58.40
N PRO A 47 12.04 -4.88 -58.97
CA PRO A 47 12.43 -6.24 -58.61
C PRO A 47 12.47 -6.45 -57.09
N TRP A 48 11.89 -7.57 -56.61
CA TRP A 48 11.73 -7.98 -55.23
C TRP A 48 10.71 -7.12 -54.42
N GLN A 49 9.96 -6.27 -55.09
CA GLN A 49 8.88 -5.51 -54.43
C GLN A 49 7.83 -6.47 -53.87
N ASN A 50 7.46 -6.27 -52.58
CA ASN A 50 6.47 -7.06 -51.84
C ASN A 50 6.76 -8.59 -51.80
N ILE A 51 7.97 -9.01 -52.11
CA ILE A 51 8.43 -10.39 -51.94
C ILE A 51 9.30 -10.49 -50.70
N ARG A 52 8.93 -11.37 -49.79
CA ARG A 52 9.75 -11.67 -48.62
C ARG A 52 10.97 -12.51 -49.04
N GLN A 53 12.16 -11.94 -48.90
CA GLN A 53 13.39 -12.59 -49.31
C GLN A 53 13.84 -13.61 -48.25
N ILE A 54 14.54 -14.67 -48.73
CA ILE A 54 15.20 -15.63 -47.84
C ILE A 54 16.20 -14.87 -46.97
N GLY A 55 16.09 -15.04 -45.65
CA GLY A 55 16.99 -14.39 -44.70
C GLY A 55 16.63 -12.92 -44.38
N GLU A 56 15.46 -12.43 -44.78
CA GLU A 56 14.99 -11.08 -44.46
C GLU A 56 14.88 -10.85 -42.92
N ASP A 57 14.49 -11.89 -42.18
CA ASP A 57 14.29 -11.82 -40.72
C ASP A 57 15.41 -12.56 -39.97
N ILE A 58 15.54 -13.87 -40.19
CA ILE A 58 16.50 -14.72 -39.50
C ILE A 58 17.24 -15.57 -40.52
N VAL A 59 18.59 -15.66 -40.43
CA VAL A 59 19.42 -16.52 -41.26
C VAL A 59 20.08 -17.62 -40.45
N GLU A 60 20.39 -18.72 -41.13
CA GLU A 60 21.15 -19.83 -40.53
C GLU A 60 22.50 -19.34 -39.96
N GLY A 61 22.81 -19.75 -38.73
CA GLY A 61 24.01 -19.34 -38.00
C GLY A 61 23.90 -18.02 -37.25
N GLN A 62 22.79 -17.28 -37.39
CA GLN A 62 22.54 -16.07 -36.62
C GLN A 62 22.18 -16.42 -35.17
N LEU A 63 22.77 -15.68 -34.21
CA LEU A 63 22.38 -15.78 -32.80
C LEU A 63 21.00 -15.13 -32.60
N ILE A 64 19.99 -15.91 -32.21
CA ILE A 64 18.63 -15.40 -31.92
C ILE A 64 18.58 -14.76 -30.53
N LEU A 65 19.03 -15.48 -29.50
CA LEU A 65 19.06 -15.00 -28.11
C LEU A 65 20.42 -15.29 -27.48
N PRO A 66 20.98 -14.35 -26.69
CA PRO A 66 22.19 -14.61 -25.93
C PRO A 66 21.91 -15.50 -24.73
N GLN A 67 22.94 -16.12 -24.18
CA GLN A 67 22.85 -16.89 -22.93
C GLN A 67 22.29 -16.03 -21.78
N SER A 68 21.49 -16.63 -20.91
CA SER A 68 20.86 -15.98 -19.76
C SER A 68 19.88 -14.84 -20.12
N HIS A 69 19.41 -14.81 -21.37
CA HIS A 69 18.35 -13.90 -21.76
C HIS A 69 17.02 -14.29 -21.12
N ARG A 70 16.29 -13.31 -20.56
CA ARG A 70 14.92 -13.54 -20.08
C ARG A 70 13.97 -13.61 -21.28
N ILE A 71 13.43 -14.81 -21.55
CA ILE A 71 12.56 -15.06 -22.70
C ILE A 71 11.25 -14.27 -22.56
N ARG A 72 10.97 -13.42 -23.54
CA ARG A 72 9.75 -12.61 -23.68
C ARG A 72 8.82 -13.24 -24.72
N PRO A 73 7.53 -12.86 -24.79
CA PRO A 73 6.61 -13.40 -25.80
C PRO A 73 7.13 -13.28 -27.25
N ALA A 74 7.72 -12.14 -27.62
CA ALA A 74 8.30 -11.96 -28.95
C ALA A 74 9.48 -12.89 -29.24
N ASP A 75 10.27 -13.21 -28.21
CA ASP A 75 11.44 -14.10 -28.35
C ASP A 75 11.02 -15.54 -28.69
N ILE A 76 9.84 -15.97 -28.20
CA ILE A 76 9.26 -17.28 -28.55
C ILE A 76 8.95 -17.33 -30.04
N GLY A 77 8.39 -16.27 -30.62
CA GLY A 77 8.15 -16.17 -32.07
C GLY A 77 9.44 -16.28 -32.87
N ALA A 78 10.48 -15.53 -32.46
CA ALA A 78 11.79 -15.57 -33.14
C ALA A 78 12.45 -16.95 -33.05
N LEU A 79 12.40 -17.63 -31.88
CA LEU A 79 12.92 -18.99 -31.72
C LEU A 79 12.22 -19.97 -32.64
N ILE A 80 10.89 -19.97 -32.69
CA ILE A 80 10.10 -20.88 -33.55
C ILE A 80 10.35 -20.58 -35.02
N ALA A 81 10.37 -19.31 -35.42
CA ALA A 81 10.67 -18.91 -36.81
C ALA A 81 12.09 -19.33 -37.25
N GLY A 82 13.04 -19.31 -36.31
CA GLY A 82 14.40 -19.80 -36.53
C GLY A 82 14.58 -21.31 -36.40
N GLY A 83 13.49 -22.08 -36.22
CA GLY A 83 13.52 -23.55 -36.12
C GLY A 83 13.99 -24.10 -34.77
N VAL A 84 14.00 -23.25 -33.71
CA VAL A 84 14.38 -23.68 -32.37
C VAL A 84 13.11 -23.96 -31.56
N PHE A 85 12.82 -25.24 -31.31
CA PHE A 85 11.59 -25.70 -30.67
C PHE A 85 11.78 -26.06 -29.18
N GLU A 86 13.01 -26.28 -28.75
CA GLU A 86 13.37 -26.62 -27.38
C GLU A 86 14.55 -25.76 -26.91
N VAL A 87 14.46 -25.23 -25.70
CA VAL A 87 15.54 -24.45 -25.09
C VAL A 87 15.73 -24.87 -23.64
N GLU A 88 16.98 -24.89 -23.19
CA GLU A 88 17.28 -25.06 -21.75
C GLU A 88 17.05 -23.77 -21.01
N VAL A 89 16.26 -23.83 -19.93
CA VAL A 89 15.95 -22.67 -19.08
C VAL A 89 16.25 -22.97 -17.62
N TYR A 90 16.52 -21.93 -16.85
CA TYR A 90 16.56 -22.05 -15.39
C TYR A 90 15.21 -22.51 -14.87
N LYS A 91 15.21 -23.50 -13.98
CA LYS A 91 13.99 -24.03 -13.39
C LYS A 91 13.44 -23.06 -12.35
N LYS A 92 12.12 -22.85 -12.37
CA LYS A 92 11.44 -22.13 -11.27
C LYS A 92 11.60 -22.89 -9.96
N PRO A 93 12.14 -22.28 -8.89
CA PRO A 93 12.32 -22.99 -7.62
C PRO A 93 10.97 -23.33 -6.98
N LYS A 94 10.85 -24.55 -6.48
CA LYS A 94 9.75 -24.96 -5.62
C LYS A 94 10.03 -24.48 -4.20
N VAL A 95 9.09 -23.72 -3.62
CA VAL A 95 9.25 -23.10 -2.30
C VAL A 95 8.23 -23.67 -1.33
N ALA A 96 8.72 -24.35 -0.29
CA ALA A 96 7.89 -24.82 0.83
C ALA A 96 7.64 -23.67 1.80
N ILE A 97 6.41 -23.42 2.19
CA ILE A 97 6.00 -22.41 3.17
C ILE A 97 5.36 -23.12 4.34
N ILE A 98 6.01 -23.10 5.48
CA ILE A 98 5.61 -23.82 6.69
C ILE A 98 5.23 -22.79 7.76
N PRO A 99 3.93 -22.52 8.00
CA PRO A 99 3.48 -21.70 9.11
C PRO A 99 3.60 -22.46 10.43
N THR A 100 4.12 -21.81 11.49
CA THR A 100 4.23 -22.41 12.81
C THR A 100 3.68 -21.49 13.89
N GLY A 101 3.04 -22.08 14.90
CA GLY A 101 2.47 -21.38 16.03
C GLY A 101 1.28 -22.15 16.59
N THR A 102 1.24 -22.32 17.90
CA THR A 102 0.11 -23.01 18.57
C THR A 102 -1.13 -22.13 18.61
N GLU A 103 -0.94 -20.79 18.58
CA GLU A 103 -1.98 -19.77 18.53
C GLU A 103 -2.60 -19.58 17.15
N LEU A 104 -2.01 -20.15 16.09
CA LEU A 104 -2.48 -19.96 14.72
C LEU A 104 -3.68 -20.85 14.42
N VAL A 105 -4.66 -20.25 13.74
CA VAL A 105 -5.86 -20.94 13.24
C VAL A 105 -6.09 -20.61 11.76
N GLU A 106 -6.71 -21.52 11.02
CA GLU A 106 -7.05 -21.30 9.61
C GLU A 106 -8.15 -20.22 9.48
N PRO A 107 -8.13 -19.42 8.40
CA PRO A 107 -9.22 -18.48 8.10
C PRO A 107 -10.56 -19.17 7.99
N GLY A 108 -11.58 -18.65 8.70
CA GLY A 108 -12.94 -19.20 8.74
C GLY A 108 -13.22 -20.11 9.93
N GLU A 109 -12.22 -20.46 10.71
CA GLU A 109 -12.42 -21.17 11.98
C GLU A 109 -12.95 -20.24 13.07
N GLU A 110 -13.67 -20.79 14.05
CA GLU A 110 -14.17 -20.05 15.21
C GLU A 110 -13.00 -19.60 16.10
N LEU A 111 -12.91 -18.28 16.33
CA LEU A 111 -11.81 -17.69 17.10
C LEU A 111 -12.06 -17.79 18.60
N LYS A 112 -11.04 -18.27 19.32
CA LYS A 112 -10.97 -18.23 20.78
C LYS A 112 -10.06 -17.10 21.24
N VAL A 113 -10.13 -16.76 22.52
CA VAL A 113 -9.21 -15.77 23.10
C VAL A 113 -7.77 -16.24 22.99
N GLY A 114 -6.94 -15.47 22.31
CA GLY A 114 -5.54 -15.78 22.05
C GLY A 114 -5.25 -16.32 20.65
N ASP A 115 -6.26 -16.73 19.89
CA ASP A 115 -6.07 -17.22 18.53
C ASP A 115 -5.72 -16.07 17.57
N ILE A 116 -4.89 -16.40 16.60
CA ILE A 116 -4.46 -15.51 15.51
C ILE A 116 -4.76 -16.20 14.18
N ILE A 117 -5.50 -15.53 13.30
CA ILE A 117 -5.75 -16.03 11.95
C ILE A 117 -4.43 -16.09 11.18
N GLU A 118 -4.10 -17.26 10.64
CA GLU A 118 -2.92 -17.45 9.81
C GLU A 118 -3.15 -16.83 8.41
N PHE A 119 -2.43 -15.79 8.08
CA PHE A 119 -2.47 -15.13 6.77
C PHE A 119 -1.09 -14.94 6.14
N ASN A 120 -0.01 -15.02 6.92
CA ASN A 120 1.34 -14.80 6.41
C ASN A 120 1.72 -15.78 5.31
N SER A 121 1.40 -17.06 5.46
CA SER A 121 1.74 -18.07 4.45
C SER A 121 1.07 -17.79 3.10
N ARG A 122 -0.10 -17.18 3.11
CA ARG A 122 -0.82 -16.76 1.90
C ARG A 122 -0.15 -15.57 1.23
N VAL A 123 0.26 -14.59 2.04
CA VAL A 123 1.05 -13.43 1.56
C VAL A 123 2.36 -13.92 0.95
N PHE A 124 3.07 -14.84 1.62
CA PHE A 124 4.33 -15.39 1.09
C PHE A 124 4.12 -16.19 -0.18
N ALA A 125 3.03 -16.96 -0.29
CA ALA A 125 2.73 -17.69 -1.53
C ALA A 125 2.56 -16.72 -2.70
N ALA A 126 1.77 -15.66 -2.53
CA ALA A 126 1.58 -14.63 -3.56
C ALA A 126 2.91 -13.93 -3.92
N GLN A 127 3.75 -13.59 -2.92
CA GLN A 127 5.06 -13.00 -3.16
C GLN A 127 6.02 -13.97 -3.90
N VAL A 128 6.02 -15.26 -3.53
CA VAL A 128 6.83 -16.28 -4.21
C VAL A 128 6.42 -16.42 -5.68
N GLU A 129 5.12 -16.40 -6.00
CA GLU A 129 4.61 -16.39 -7.38
C GLU A 129 5.06 -15.14 -8.12
N GLU A 130 4.93 -13.96 -7.51
CA GLU A 130 5.40 -12.68 -8.07
C GLU A 130 6.91 -12.69 -8.36
N TYR A 131 7.70 -13.34 -7.51
CA TYR A 131 9.16 -13.50 -7.70
C TYR A 131 9.52 -14.58 -8.73
N GLY A 132 8.53 -15.32 -9.25
CA GLY A 132 8.70 -16.36 -10.26
C GLY A 132 8.95 -17.76 -9.71
N GLY A 133 8.81 -17.99 -8.40
CA GLY A 133 8.87 -19.32 -7.77
C GLY A 133 7.53 -20.05 -7.82
N ILE A 134 7.53 -21.30 -7.37
CA ILE A 134 6.33 -22.16 -7.24
C ILE A 134 6.09 -22.41 -5.75
N PRO A 135 5.13 -21.74 -5.11
CA PRO A 135 4.87 -21.92 -3.70
C PRO A 135 4.06 -23.19 -3.39
N THR A 136 4.34 -23.79 -2.26
CA THR A 136 3.48 -24.81 -1.64
C THR A 136 3.32 -24.48 -0.17
N ARG A 137 2.08 -24.20 0.23
CA ARG A 137 1.74 -23.98 1.64
C ARG A 137 1.51 -25.32 2.32
N PHE A 138 2.15 -25.47 3.47
CA PHE A 138 1.93 -26.59 4.38
C PHE A 138 0.84 -26.24 5.40
N ASP A 139 0.27 -27.27 6.04
CA ASP A 139 -0.61 -27.08 7.18
C ASP A 139 0.14 -26.41 8.35
N ILE A 140 -0.61 -25.74 9.23
CA ILE A 140 -0.04 -25.09 10.41
C ILE A 140 0.66 -26.13 11.30
N ALA A 141 1.98 -25.99 11.46
CA ALA A 141 2.75 -26.82 12.37
C ALA A 141 2.65 -26.25 13.79
N LYS A 142 2.20 -27.05 14.74
CA LYS A 142 2.19 -26.64 16.15
C LYS A 142 3.62 -26.59 16.70
N ASP A 143 3.83 -25.86 17.79
CA ASP A 143 5.13 -25.70 18.47
C ASP A 143 5.54 -27.01 19.20
N ASP A 144 5.86 -28.03 18.39
CA ASP A 144 6.32 -29.34 18.78
C ASP A 144 7.60 -29.65 18.00
N PHE A 145 8.70 -29.86 18.70
CA PHE A 145 10.02 -30.02 18.08
C PHE A 145 10.07 -31.21 17.10
N GLU A 146 9.57 -32.39 17.48
CA GLU A 146 9.66 -33.57 16.61
C GLU A 146 8.75 -33.48 15.39
N LYS A 147 7.56 -32.90 15.54
CA LYS A 147 6.65 -32.65 14.41
C LYS A 147 7.24 -31.64 13.44
N LEU A 148 7.73 -30.51 13.95
CA LEU A 148 8.33 -29.47 13.11
C LEU A 148 9.57 -29.98 12.38
N LYS A 149 10.43 -30.74 13.08
CA LYS A 149 11.59 -31.41 12.50
C LYS A 149 11.20 -32.35 11.36
N ALA A 150 10.15 -33.18 11.54
CA ALA A 150 9.69 -34.10 10.51
C ALA A 150 9.16 -33.37 9.27
N VAL A 151 8.42 -32.26 9.46
CA VAL A 151 7.90 -31.43 8.36
C VAL A 151 9.02 -30.76 7.59
N VAL A 152 10.00 -30.18 8.29
CA VAL A 152 11.17 -29.50 7.67
C VAL A 152 12.04 -30.52 6.93
N ASP A 153 12.30 -31.70 7.51
CA ASP A 153 13.06 -32.77 6.85
C ASP A 153 12.38 -33.23 5.56
N LYS A 154 11.06 -33.47 5.61
CA LYS A 154 10.28 -33.81 4.41
C LYS A 154 10.36 -32.70 3.35
N ALA A 155 10.12 -31.45 3.73
CA ALA A 155 10.15 -30.31 2.81
C ALA A 155 11.54 -30.17 2.15
N SER A 156 12.63 -30.40 2.87
CA SER A 156 13.99 -30.28 2.35
C SER A 156 14.35 -31.33 1.28
N LYS A 157 13.60 -32.42 1.19
CA LYS A 157 13.79 -33.46 0.17
C LYS A 157 13.02 -33.17 -1.12
N GLU A 158 11.91 -32.44 -1.03
CA GLU A 158 10.98 -32.26 -2.14
C GLU A 158 11.04 -30.83 -2.75
N TYR A 159 11.54 -29.84 -2.00
CA TYR A 159 11.55 -28.42 -2.36
C TYR A 159 12.97 -27.85 -2.47
N ASP A 160 13.09 -26.75 -3.21
CA ASP A 160 14.37 -26.08 -3.46
C ASP A 160 14.69 -25.02 -2.41
N ILE A 161 13.67 -24.39 -1.82
CA ILE A 161 13.77 -23.36 -0.78
C ILE A 161 12.71 -23.66 0.29
N ILE A 162 13.07 -23.46 1.55
CA ILE A 162 12.16 -23.65 2.69
C ILE A 162 11.97 -22.32 3.41
N LEU A 163 10.73 -21.89 3.57
CA LEU A 163 10.34 -20.74 4.37
C LEU A 163 9.63 -21.23 5.63
N LEU A 164 10.25 -21.01 6.77
CA LEU A 164 9.70 -21.35 8.08
C LEU A 164 9.17 -20.07 8.72
N ASN A 165 7.84 -19.89 8.71
CA ASN A 165 7.20 -18.74 9.35
C ASN A 165 6.96 -19.05 10.81
N ALA A 166 7.94 -18.72 11.64
CA ALA A 166 7.97 -19.04 13.06
C ALA A 166 8.16 -17.78 13.89
N GLY A 167 7.89 -17.88 15.17
CA GLY A 167 8.49 -17.01 16.14
C GLY A 167 10.01 -17.16 16.09
N SER A 168 10.68 -16.50 15.18
CA SER A 168 12.15 -16.46 15.10
C SER A 168 12.75 -15.59 16.21
N SER A 169 11.93 -15.21 17.18
CA SER A 169 12.35 -14.44 18.36
C SER A 169 12.98 -15.33 19.42
N ALA A 170 13.70 -14.74 20.38
CA ALA A 170 14.30 -15.45 21.52
C ALA A 170 13.25 -15.98 22.54
N GLY A 171 12.06 -16.36 22.09
CA GLY A 171 11.01 -16.96 22.91
C GLY A 171 11.39 -18.36 23.41
N ARG A 172 10.89 -18.77 24.57
CA ARG A 172 11.20 -20.08 25.19
C ARG A 172 10.72 -21.27 24.36
N GLU A 173 9.77 -21.08 23.46
CA GLU A 173 9.11 -22.10 22.63
C GLU A 173 9.46 -22.01 21.15
N ASP A 174 10.49 -21.23 20.79
CA ASP A 174 10.97 -21.14 19.40
C ASP A 174 11.91 -22.29 19.07
N TYR A 175 11.34 -23.33 18.50
CA TYR A 175 12.10 -24.51 18.06
C TYR A 175 12.78 -24.34 16.70
N SER A 176 12.51 -23.27 15.96
CA SER A 176 12.97 -23.08 14.57
C SER A 176 14.49 -23.20 14.44
N LYS A 177 15.24 -22.46 15.28
CA LYS A 177 16.70 -22.53 15.29
C LYS A 177 17.19 -23.94 15.57
N LYS A 178 16.66 -24.58 16.63
CA LYS A 178 17.07 -25.91 17.07
C LYS A 178 16.77 -26.99 16.02
N VAL A 179 15.64 -26.88 15.31
CA VAL A 179 15.30 -27.79 14.20
C VAL A 179 16.30 -27.65 13.07
N ILE A 180 16.63 -26.41 12.68
CA ILE A 180 17.60 -26.14 11.61
C ILE A 180 19.00 -26.67 12.03
N GLU A 181 19.45 -26.43 13.25
CA GLU A 181 20.73 -26.93 13.76
C GLU A 181 20.78 -28.47 13.84
N THR A 182 19.62 -29.12 14.05
CA THR A 182 19.57 -30.60 14.13
C THR A 182 19.59 -31.23 12.73
N LEU A 183 19.01 -30.61 11.73
CA LEU A 183 18.89 -31.14 10.37
C LEU A 183 19.96 -30.61 9.41
N GLY A 184 20.70 -29.57 9.82
CA GLY A 184 21.64 -28.89 8.96
C GLY A 184 22.48 -27.86 9.71
N GLU A 185 22.54 -26.64 9.22
CA GLU A 185 23.41 -25.58 9.71
C GLU A 185 22.70 -24.23 9.73
N VAL A 186 22.85 -23.47 10.80
CA VAL A 186 22.44 -22.06 10.92
C VAL A 186 23.64 -21.17 10.61
N TYR A 187 23.55 -20.36 9.57
CA TYR A 187 24.61 -19.41 9.19
C TYR A 187 24.46 -18.07 9.92
N ILE A 188 23.23 -17.58 10.01
CA ILE A 188 22.93 -16.27 10.60
C ILE A 188 21.65 -16.39 11.43
N HIS A 189 21.68 -15.86 12.64
CA HIS A 189 20.50 -15.65 13.47
C HIS A 189 20.45 -14.17 13.88
N GLY A 190 19.61 -13.42 13.22
CA GLY A 190 19.46 -11.98 13.35
C GLY A 190 20.38 -11.17 12.44
N ILE A 191 19.80 -10.14 11.84
CA ILE A 191 20.50 -9.17 10.99
C ILE A 191 20.18 -7.74 11.43
N ALA A 192 21.02 -6.79 11.05
CA ALA A 192 20.89 -5.39 11.46
C ALA A 192 19.87 -4.61 10.62
N ILE A 193 18.63 -5.12 10.53
CA ILE A 193 17.51 -4.41 9.87
C ILE A 193 16.33 -4.18 10.82
N LYS A 194 15.48 -3.22 10.52
CA LYS A 194 14.27 -2.89 11.28
C LYS A 194 13.15 -2.41 10.35
N PRO A 195 11.97 -3.08 10.35
CA PRO A 195 11.66 -4.35 11.02
C PRO A 195 12.29 -5.55 10.31
N GLY A 196 12.35 -6.72 11.01
CA GLY A 196 12.86 -7.98 10.44
C GLY A 196 14.13 -8.53 11.11
N LYS A 197 14.62 -7.89 12.16
CA LYS A 197 15.85 -8.28 12.89
C LYS A 197 15.98 -9.79 13.15
N PRO A 198 14.97 -10.53 13.66
CA PRO A 198 15.17 -11.91 14.14
C PRO A 198 15.07 -12.99 13.05
N VAL A 199 15.45 -12.69 11.81
CA VAL A 199 15.49 -13.68 10.72
C VAL A 199 16.57 -14.76 11.01
N ILE A 200 16.30 -16.00 10.57
CA ILE A 200 17.27 -17.09 10.59
C ILE A 200 17.60 -17.47 9.16
N LEU A 201 18.88 -17.54 8.82
CA LEU A 201 19.36 -18.04 7.53
C LEU A 201 20.20 -19.29 7.75
N GLY A 202 19.87 -20.35 7.05
CA GLY A 202 20.53 -21.63 7.22
C GLY A 202 20.36 -22.56 6.02
N LYS A 203 20.78 -23.79 6.23
CA LYS A 203 20.73 -24.87 5.24
C LYS A 203 20.27 -26.16 5.91
N VAL A 204 19.36 -26.88 5.27
CA VAL A 204 18.90 -28.23 5.67
C VAL A 204 18.98 -29.14 4.45
N ASN A 205 19.68 -30.29 4.54
CA ASN A 205 19.88 -31.21 3.43
C ASN A 205 20.32 -30.53 2.11
N ASN A 206 21.27 -29.60 2.21
CA ASN A 206 21.76 -28.75 1.09
C ASN A 206 20.71 -27.81 0.46
N LYS A 207 19.56 -27.62 1.09
CA LYS A 207 18.56 -26.66 0.65
C LYS A 207 18.55 -25.42 1.57
N PRO A 208 18.47 -24.20 1.03
CA PRO A 208 18.37 -22.99 1.84
C PRO A 208 17.06 -22.99 2.63
N ILE A 209 17.16 -22.60 3.88
CA ILE A 209 16.02 -22.37 4.77
C ILE A 209 16.07 -20.96 5.35
N VAL A 210 14.93 -20.28 5.34
CA VAL A 210 14.77 -18.95 5.91
C VAL A 210 13.71 -19.00 7.01
N GLY A 211 14.12 -18.75 8.25
CA GLY A 211 13.21 -18.54 9.38
C GLY A 211 12.71 -17.10 9.38
N ILE A 212 11.43 -16.91 9.10
CA ILE A 212 10.79 -15.60 8.90
C ILE A 212 10.05 -15.20 10.18
N PRO A 213 10.22 -13.95 10.68
CA PRO A 213 9.48 -13.45 11.84
C PRO A 213 7.96 -13.50 11.65
N GLY A 214 7.20 -13.83 12.70
CA GLY A 214 5.74 -13.90 12.65
C GLY A 214 5.03 -12.55 12.44
N PHE A 215 5.64 -11.42 12.85
CA PHE A 215 5.04 -10.10 12.62
C PHE A 215 4.99 -9.74 11.12
N PRO A 216 3.82 -9.37 10.57
CA PRO A 216 3.60 -9.28 9.12
C PRO A 216 4.51 -8.27 8.41
N VAL A 217 4.78 -7.11 9.00
CA VAL A 217 5.66 -6.11 8.38
C VAL A 217 7.13 -6.57 8.38
N SER A 218 7.56 -7.26 9.45
CA SER A 218 8.90 -7.86 9.51
C SER A 218 9.05 -8.94 8.45
N ALA A 219 8.05 -9.81 8.35
CA ALA A 219 7.99 -10.87 7.37
C ALA A 219 8.04 -10.34 5.93
N TYR A 220 7.23 -9.32 5.63
CA TYR A 220 7.22 -8.67 4.31
C TYR A 220 8.61 -8.18 3.89
N PHE A 221 9.34 -7.48 4.77
CA PHE A 221 10.67 -6.98 4.43
C PHE A 221 11.72 -8.09 4.30
N ILE A 222 11.60 -9.20 5.04
CA ILE A 222 12.45 -10.38 4.82
C ILE A 222 12.15 -11.00 3.45
N MET A 223 10.90 -11.13 3.08
CA MET A 223 10.51 -11.62 1.75
C MET A 223 11.11 -10.74 0.64
N GLU A 224 10.93 -9.42 0.72
CA GLU A 224 11.42 -8.47 -0.30
C GLU A 224 12.95 -8.39 -0.40
N ASN A 225 13.66 -8.40 0.73
CA ASN A 225 15.09 -8.12 0.74
C ASN A 225 15.98 -9.37 0.74
N ILE A 226 15.44 -10.54 1.12
CA ILE A 226 16.21 -11.80 1.22
C ILE A 226 15.61 -12.87 0.31
N VAL A 227 14.34 -13.24 0.51
CA VAL A 227 13.73 -14.36 -0.23
C VAL A 227 13.63 -14.06 -1.73
N LYS A 228 13.23 -12.85 -2.10
CA LYS A 228 13.21 -12.39 -3.50
C LYS A 228 14.57 -12.54 -4.17
N LYS A 229 15.64 -12.13 -3.48
CA LYS A 229 17.01 -12.29 -4.01
C LYS A 229 17.40 -13.76 -4.18
N LEU A 230 17.06 -14.59 -3.21
CA LEU A 230 17.33 -16.02 -3.26
C LEU A 230 16.61 -16.70 -4.43
N ILE A 231 15.31 -16.42 -4.60
CA ILE A 231 14.51 -16.96 -5.71
C ILE A 231 15.08 -16.52 -7.07
N ASN A 232 15.41 -15.24 -7.20
CA ASN A 232 15.97 -14.72 -8.46
C ASN A 232 17.37 -15.26 -8.74
N PHE A 233 18.21 -15.43 -7.73
CA PHE A 233 19.52 -16.06 -7.87
C PHE A 233 19.40 -17.48 -8.43
N VAL A 234 18.47 -18.29 -7.90
CA VAL A 234 18.21 -19.65 -8.41
C VAL A 234 17.74 -19.64 -9.86
N GLN A 235 17.01 -18.61 -10.27
CA GLN A 235 16.54 -18.43 -11.66
C GLN A 235 17.58 -17.78 -12.58
N GLY A 236 18.78 -17.50 -12.08
CA GLY A 236 19.91 -17.02 -12.88
C GLY A 236 19.84 -15.56 -13.32
N TYR A 237 19.04 -14.72 -12.66
CA TYR A 237 19.03 -13.29 -12.97
C TYR A 237 19.21 -12.41 -11.72
N ASP A 238 19.76 -11.22 -11.96
CA ASP A 238 20.04 -10.23 -10.93
C ASP A 238 18.85 -9.25 -10.80
N ILE A 239 18.62 -8.82 -9.56
CA ILE A 239 17.52 -7.91 -9.26
C ILE A 239 18.00 -6.47 -9.41
N LYS A 240 17.41 -5.75 -10.37
CA LYS A 240 17.61 -4.30 -10.52
C LYS A 240 16.33 -3.49 -10.30
N ASP A 241 15.36 -3.98 -9.52
CA ASP A 241 13.97 -3.49 -9.58
C ASP A 241 13.58 -2.45 -8.54
N LYS A 242 14.50 -1.87 -7.77
CA LYS A 242 14.14 -0.75 -6.90
C LYS A 242 14.13 0.54 -7.72
N ARG A 243 12.97 1.20 -7.78
CA ARG A 243 12.80 2.51 -8.42
C ARG A 243 12.79 3.58 -7.34
N TYR A 244 13.71 4.52 -7.42
CA TYR A 244 13.82 5.59 -6.45
C TYR A 244 13.40 6.92 -7.04
N ILE A 245 12.70 7.71 -6.22
CA ILE A 245 12.45 9.13 -6.47
C ILE A 245 13.00 9.95 -5.31
N GLU A 246 13.49 11.16 -5.61
CA GLU A 246 13.84 12.13 -4.58
C GLU A 246 12.55 12.80 -4.06
N ALA A 247 12.31 12.74 -2.75
CA ALA A 247 11.15 13.33 -2.11
C ALA A 247 11.56 14.14 -0.87
N THR A 248 10.78 15.16 -0.53
CA THR A 248 10.97 15.98 0.67
C THR A 248 10.16 15.39 1.83
N LEU A 249 10.79 15.20 2.99
CA LEU A 249 10.13 14.70 4.19
C LEU A 249 9.21 15.75 4.82
N SER A 250 7.95 15.42 5.02
CA SER A 250 6.95 16.27 5.69
C SER A 250 7.05 16.27 7.22
N LYS A 251 7.79 15.32 7.80
CA LYS A 251 7.93 15.16 9.25
C LYS A 251 9.28 14.57 9.59
N ARG A 252 9.86 15.00 10.72
CA ARG A 252 11.06 14.40 11.29
C ARG A 252 10.86 12.90 11.53
N ILE A 253 11.85 12.10 11.18
CA ILE A 253 11.92 10.66 11.46
C ILE A 253 13.13 10.42 12.35
N MET A 254 12.89 9.84 13.51
CA MET A 254 13.97 9.32 14.37
C MET A 254 14.21 7.86 14.02
N SER A 255 15.45 7.45 13.90
CA SER A 255 15.89 6.07 13.75
C SER A 255 16.86 5.70 14.85
N SER A 256 17.13 4.44 15.01
CA SER A 256 18.19 3.97 15.91
C SER A 256 19.41 3.59 15.08
N SER A 257 20.54 4.23 15.31
CA SER A 257 21.83 3.78 14.77
C SER A 257 22.03 2.28 15.01
N LYS A 258 22.76 1.59 14.13
CA LYS A 258 23.00 0.13 14.08
C LYS A 258 21.99 -0.69 13.30
N TYR A 259 20.95 -0.09 12.72
CA TYR A 259 19.97 -0.82 11.92
C TYR A 259 19.67 -0.06 10.63
N LEU A 260 19.68 -0.77 9.51
CA LEU A 260 19.02 -0.31 8.30
C LEU A 260 17.49 -0.32 8.56
N GLU A 261 16.87 0.87 8.65
CA GLU A 261 15.44 0.96 8.97
C GLU A 261 14.61 1.22 7.72
N PHE A 262 13.55 0.41 7.53
CA PHE A 262 12.56 0.56 6.45
C PHE A 262 11.33 1.30 6.96
N VAL A 263 11.16 2.54 6.49
CA VAL A 263 10.03 3.41 6.88
C VAL A 263 9.04 3.50 5.72
N ARG A 264 7.80 3.08 5.95
CA ARG A 264 6.70 3.22 4.98
C ARG A 264 6.29 4.69 4.91
N VAL A 265 6.07 5.19 3.69
CA VAL A 265 5.67 6.58 3.46
C VAL A 265 4.49 6.67 2.50
N LYS A 266 3.67 7.70 2.68
CA LYS A 266 2.75 8.21 1.69
C LYS A 266 3.50 9.15 0.76
N LEU A 267 3.13 9.18 -0.51
CA LEU A 267 3.72 10.06 -1.50
C LEU A 267 2.66 10.95 -2.14
N GLY A 268 3.02 12.17 -2.44
CA GLY A 268 2.23 13.10 -3.24
C GLY A 268 3.14 14.01 -4.06
N PHE A 269 2.61 14.57 -5.14
CA PHE A 269 3.34 15.50 -6.00
C PHE A 269 2.71 16.89 -5.90
N ILE A 270 3.42 17.84 -5.30
CA ILE A 270 2.90 19.16 -4.93
C ILE A 270 3.91 20.24 -5.36
N ASP A 271 3.45 21.24 -6.09
CA ASP A 271 4.29 22.35 -6.58
C ASP A 271 5.60 21.88 -7.26
N GLY A 272 5.51 20.81 -8.08
CA GLY A 272 6.68 20.27 -8.79
C GLY A 272 7.63 19.41 -7.95
N LYS A 273 7.26 19.03 -6.71
CA LYS A 273 8.08 18.25 -5.79
C LYS A 273 7.34 17.03 -5.27
N TYR A 274 8.05 15.94 -5.09
CA TYR A 274 7.53 14.80 -4.35
C TYR A 274 7.63 15.08 -2.85
N ILE A 275 6.54 14.82 -2.13
CA ILE A 275 6.46 14.91 -0.68
C ILE A 275 6.30 13.51 -0.11
N ALA A 276 7.13 13.17 0.87
CA ALA A 276 7.06 11.90 1.59
C ALA A 276 6.55 12.12 3.02
N ALA A 277 5.37 11.61 3.30
CA ALA A 277 4.76 11.65 4.62
C ALA A 277 4.88 10.28 5.32
N PRO A 278 5.70 10.16 6.38
CA PRO A 278 5.86 8.91 7.11
C PRO A 278 4.56 8.46 7.76
N ILE A 279 4.27 7.15 7.65
CA ILE A 279 3.14 6.51 8.32
C ILE A 279 3.61 5.72 9.55
N GLU A 280 2.65 5.19 10.31
CA GLU A 280 2.91 4.48 11.55
C GLU A 280 3.85 3.28 11.37
N ARG A 281 4.78 3.04 12.31
CA ARG A 281 5.92 2.14 12.16
C ARG A 281 5.80 0.79 12.90
N GLY A 282 4.62 0.40 13.35
CA GLY A 282 4.43 -0.88 14.04
C GLY A 282 4.81 -2.10 13.17
N ALA A 283 5.47 -3.10 13.76
CA ALA A 283 5.82 -4.35 13.06
C ALA A 283 4.58 -5.21 12.77
N GLY A 284 3.52 -5.09 13.59
CA GLY A 284 2.24 -5.78 13.43
C GLY A 284 1.18 -5.03 12.63
N THR A 285 1.48 -3.82 12.12
CA THR A 285 0.52 -2.97 11.42
C THR A 285 0.43 -3.28 9.94
N THR A 286 -0.22 -4.38 9.55
CA THR A 286 -0.40 -4.82 8.14
C THR A 286 -0.95 -3.71 7.26
N MET A 287 -1.92 -2.93 7.74
CA MET A 287 -2.49 -1.80 6.98
C MET A 287 -1.46 -0.74 6.61
N SER A 288 -0.34 -0.64 7.31
CA SER A 288 0.75 0.27 6.93
C SER A 288 1.45 -0.14 5.63
N LEU A 289 1.48 -1.44 5.30
CA LEU A 289 1.96 -1.95 4.01
C LEU A 289 0.98 -1.64 2.89
N VAL A 290 -0.32 -1.88 3.13
CA VAL A 290 -1.40 -1.61 2.16
C VAL A 290 -1.47 -0.11 1.81
N ARG A 291 -1.27 0.75 2.81
CA ARG A 291 -1.35 2.20 2.66
C ARG A 291 -0.06 2.85 2.15
N ALA A 292 1.06 2.15 2.14
CA ALA A 292 2.35 2.71 1.69
C ALA A 292 2.36 2.95 0.18
N ASP A 293 2.87 4.11 -0.21
CA ASP A 293 3.14 4.44 -1.61
C ASP A 293 4.64 4.27 -1.93
N GLY A 294 5.48 4.20 -0.88
CA GLY A 294 6.91 3.97 -0.98
C GLY A 294 7.55 3.57 0.35
N VAL A 295 8.81 3.19 0.27
CA VAL A 295 9.65 2.82 1.41
C VAL A 295 10.91 3.69 1.42
N LEU A 296 11.12 4.41 2.52
CA LEU A 296 12.36 5.11 2.80
C LEU A 296 13.29 4.17 3.56
N GLU A 297 14.51 4.03 3.07
CA GLU A 297 15.58 3.30 3.74
C GLU A 297 16.46 4.29 4.52
N ILE A 298 16.56 4.10 5.84
CA ILE A 298 17.46 4.92 6.68
C ILE A 298 18.67 4.05 7.00
N PRO A 299 19.87 4.45 6.52
CA PRO A 299 21.11 3.70 6.78
C PRO A 299 21.45 3.58 8.26
N GLU A 300 22.21 2.55 8.60
CA GLU A 300 22.57 2.21 9.98
C GLU A 300 23.47 3.24 10.70
N GLU A 301 24.10 4.11 9.94
CA GLU A 301 24.94 5.19 10.46
C GLU A 301 24.12 6.44 10.87
N LEU A 302 22.83 6.52 10.48
CA LEU A 302 22.00 7.69 10.72
C LEU A 302 20.97 7.46 11.83
N GLU A 303 20.80 8.48 12.66
CA GLU A 303 19.77 8.50 13.71
C GLU A 303 18.41 9.03 13.21
N GLY A 304 18.26 9.16 11.89
CA GLY A 304 17.06 9.61 11.22
C GLY A 304 17.27 10.80 10.29
N TYR A 305 16.17 11.47 9.98
CA TYR A 305 16.15 12.64 9.11
C TYR A 305 15.28 13.74 9.70
N GLU A 306 15.71 14.97 9.57
CA GLU A 306 14.90 16.13 9.96
C GLU A 306 13.78 16.39 8.92
N LYS A 307 12.73 17.09 9.34
CA LYS A 307 11.69 17.61 8.45
C LYS A 307 12.33 18.47 7.34
N GLY A 308 11.83 18.35 6.12
CA GLY A 308 12.33 19.10 4.97
C GLY A 308 13.57 18.50 4.30
N THR A 309 14.16 17.43 4.86
CA THR A 309 15.29 16.74 4.22
C THR A 309 14.84 16.07 2.93
N ARG A 310 15.66 16.18 1.87
CA ARG A 310 15.49 15.39 0.63
C ARG A 310 16.02 13.99 0.84
N VAL A 311 15.23 13.02 0.50
CA VAL A 311 15.51 11.59 0.70
C VAL A 311 15.13 10.79 -0.54
N ASN A 312 15.84 9.69 -0.79
CA ASN A 312 15.50 8.75 -1.85
C ASN A 312 14.48 7.74 -1.32
N VAL A 313 13.32 7.69 -1.95
CA VAL A 313 12.23 6.78 -1.61
C VAL A 313 12.09 5.72 -2.70
N ASN A 314 12.17 4.45 -2.32
CA ASN A 314 11.82 3.34 -3.21
C ASN A 314 10.31 3.31 -3.38
N ILE A 315 9.81 3.58 -4.60
CA ILE A 315 8.39 3.66 -4.90
C ILE A 315 7.76 2.28 -5.09
N LEU A 316 6.58 2.10 -4.52
CA LEU A 316 5.74 0.91 -4.68
C LEU A 316 4.65 1.08 -5.75
N LYS A 317 4.41 2.32 -6.17
CA LYS A 317 3.50 2.74 -7.24
C LYS A 317 4.29 3.38 -8.39
N SER A 318 3.69 3.48 -9.55
CA SER A 318 4.28 4.25 -10.65
C SER A 318 4.30 5.75 -10.33
N GLU A 319 5.19 6.50 -10.97
CA GLU A 319 5.23 7.97 -10.82
C GLU A 319 3.92 8.63 -11.25
N ASP A 320 3.26 8.09 -12.26
CA ASP A 320 1.97 8.62 -12.75
C ASP A 320 0.86 8.41 -11.72
N GLU A 321 0.82 7.26 -11.05
CA GLU A 321 -0.11 7.04 -9.94
C GLU A 321 0.16 8.02 -8.79
N ILE A 322 1.43 8.27 -8.45
CA ILE A 322 1.80 9.22 -7.39
C ILE A 322 1.41 10.65 -7.78
N LYS A 323 1.64 11.07 -9.04
CA LYS A 323 1.24 12.39 -9.55
C LYS A 323 -0.27 12.59 -9.59
N ASN A 324 -1.03 11.51 -9.80
CA ASN A 324 -2.48 11.52 -9.76
C ASN A 324 -3.05 11.27 -8.35
N THR A 325 -2.20 11.23 -7.33
CA THR A 325 -2.63 11.08 -5.94
C THR A 325 -2.81 12.44 -5.27
N ILE A 326 -4.01 12.69 -4.76
CA ILE A 326 -4.28 13.84 -3.90
C ILE A 326 -3.78 13.48 -2.50
N LEU A 327 -2.84 14.25 -1.96
CA LEU A 327 -2.32 14.05 -0.62
C LEU A 327 -3.10 14.93 0.38
N CYS A 328 -3.70 14.28 1.37
CA CYS A 328 -4.32 14.91 2.54
C CYS A 328 -3.44 14.66 3.77
N ILE A 329 -2.98 15.71 4.44
CA ILE A 329 -2.28 15.60 5.72
C ILE A 329 -3.10 16.36 6.76
N GLY A 330 -3.71 15.64 7.73
CA GLY A 330 -4.60 16.31 8.68
C GLY A 330 -5.20 15.37 9.72
N SER A 331 -6.38 15.73 10.18
CA SER A 331 -7.15 14.89 11.09
C SER A 331 -7.92 13.83 10.31
N HIS A 332 -7.94 12.62 10.82
CA HIS A 332 -8.66 11.51 10.20
C HIS A 332 -10.12 11.43 10.63
N ASP A 333 -10.98 11.07 9.69
CA ASP A 333 -12.32 10.56 9.90
C ASP A 333 -12.63 9.47 8.87
N LEU A 334 -13.51 8.53 9.19
CA LEU A 334 -13.92 7.42 8.31
C LEU A 334 -14.49 7.90 6.96
N ILE A 335 -15.11 9.09 6.96
CA ILE A 335 -15.66 9.67 5.73
C ILE A 335 -14.61 9.98 4.68
N LEU A 336 -13.34 10.17 5.08
CA LEU A 336 -12.22 10.30 4.13
C LEU A 336 -11.91 8.99 3.41
N ASP A 337 -12.02 7.86 4.10
CA ASP A 337 -11.80 6.55 3.49
C ASP A 337 -12.94 6.24 2.48
N ILE A 338 -14.18 6.64 2.80
CA ILE A 338 -15.32 6.57 1.86
C ILE A 338 -15.10 7.48 0.64
N ALA A 339 -14.69 8.74 0.88
CA ALA A 339 -14.39 9.66 -0.22
C ALA A 339 -13.25 9.14 -1.10
N ALA A 340 -12.24 8.47 -0.51
CA ALA A 340 -11.15 7.85 -1.25
C ALA A 340 -11.64 6.70 -2.14
N ASP A 341 -12.53 5.83 -1.63
CA ASP A 341 -13.11 4.73 -2.40
C ASP A 341 -13.95 5.26 -3.58
N LEU A 342 -14.82 6.23 -3.32
CA LEU A 342 -15.65 6.84 -4.36
C LEU A 342 -14.83 7.60 -5.41
N LEU A 343 -13.73 8.25 -5.00
CA LEU A 343 -12.82 8.91 -5.92
C LEU A 343 -12.11 7.87 -6.82
N ALA A 344 -11.62 6.79 -6.23
CA ALA A 344 -10.97 5.71 -6.97
C ALA A 344 -11.90 5.05 -8.00
N LYS A 345 -13.19 4.91 -7.70
CA LYS A 345 -14.21 4.42 -8.66
C LYS A 345 -14.34 5.28 -9.92
N ARG A 346 -14.01 6.57 -9.84
CA ARG A 346 -14.01 7.49 -10.99
C ARG A 346 -12.77 7.39 -11.87
N GLY A 347 -11.75 6.64 -11.46
CA GLY A 347 -10.65 6.12 -12.26
C GLY A 347 -9.32 6.85 -12.12
N LYS A 348 -9.19 8.11 -12.55
CA LYS A 348 -7.86 8.74 -12.72
C LYS A 348 -7.16 9.11 -11.42
N PHE A 349 -7.89 9.65 -10.44
CA PHE A 349 -7.30 10.19 -9.23
C PHE A 349 -7.55 9.30 -8.01
N THR A 350 -6.61 9.32 -7.07
CA THR A 350 -6.73 8.65 -5.78
C THR A 350 -6.49 9.63 -4.63
N LEU A 351 -7.01 9.31 -3.44
CA LEU A 351 -6.76 10.08 -2.24
C LEU A 351 -5.82 9.30 -1.31
N SER A 352 -4.74 9.94 -0.90
CA SER A 352 -3.80 9.43 0.09
C SER A 352 -3.88 10.28 1.35
N SER A 353 -4.17 9.68 2.50
CA SER A 353 -4.38 10.39 3.76
C SER A 353 -3.31 10.04 4.79
N ALA A 354 -2.66 11.06 5.37
CA ALA A 354 -1.71 10.93 6.48
C ALA A 354 -2.27 11.60 7.75
N HIS A 355 -2.36 10.84 8.83
CA HIS A 355 -3.05 11.24 10.05
C HIS A 355 -2.08 11.87 11.05
N VAL A 356 -2.01 13.19 11.09
CA VAL A 356 -1.12 13.96 11.99
C VAL A 356 -1.87 14.89 12.94
N GLY A 357 -3.21 14.90 12.87
CA GLY A 357 -4.08 15.82 13.60
C GLY A 357 -4.21 17.19 12.93
N SER A 358 -5.17 18.00 13.40
CA SER A 358 -5.57 19.26 12.77
C SER A 358 -4.43 20.30 12.74
N ILE A 359 -3.68 20.46 13.82
CA ILE A 359 -2.55 21.41 13.87
C ILE A 359 -1.44 20.98 12.90
N GLY A 360 -1.12 19.67 12.87
CA GLY A 360 -0.14 19.13 11.92
C GLY A 360 -0.56 19.36 10.48
N GLY A 361 -1.87 19.24 10.18
CA GLY A 361 -2.44 19.55 8.88
C GLY A 361 -2.26 21.00 8.46
N ILE A 362 -2.56 21.95 9.36
CA ILE A 362 -2.36 23.40 9.10
C ILE A 362 -0.87 23.71 8.82
N LEU A 363 0.04 23.10 9.59
CA LEU A 363 1.48 23.30 9.38
C LEU A 363 1.94 22.71 8.04
N SER A 364 1.40 21.54 7.65
CA SER A 364 1.71 20.96 6.33
C SER A 364 1.16 21.80 5.16
N LEU A 365 0.00 22.45 5.31
CA LEU A 365 -0.49 23.45 4.35
C LEU A 365 0.42 24.66 4.24
N LYS A 366 0.87 25.20 5.38
CA LYS A 366 1.82 26.30 5.44
C LYS A 366 3.12 25.98 4.68
N ASP A 367 3.63 24.77 4.89
CA ASP A 367 4.92 24.33 4.33
C ASP A 367 4.78 23.75 2.90
N ARG A 368 3.57 23.78 2.29
CA ARG A 368 3.28 23.26 0.94
C ARG A 368 3.58 21.76 0.79
N GLU A 369 3.20 20.99 1.81
CA GLU A 369 3.45 19.54 1.88
C GLU A 369 2.18 18.71 1.66
N THR A 370 1.03 19.34 1.45
CA THR A 370 -0.26 18.69 1.24
C THR A 370 -1.13 19.49 0.28
N HIS A 371 -2.02 18.83 -0.46
CA HIS A 371 -3.01 19.51 -1.29
C HIS A 371 -4.11 20.14 -0.43
N PHE A 372 -4.55 19.42 0.60
CA PHE A 372 -5.51 19.94 1.56
C PHE A 372 -5.29 19.30 2.95
N ALA A 373 -5.88 19.91 3.96
CA ALA A 373 -5.91 19.37 5.31
C ALA A 373 -7.33 19.32 5.84
N THR A 374 -7.67 18.28 6.57
CA THR A 374 -8.91 18.19 7.34
C THR A 374 -8.66 18.63 8.77
N ILE A 375 -9.49 19.54 9.27
CA ILE A 375 -9.29 20.23 10.54
C ILE A 375 -10.59 20.38 11.34
N HIS A 376 -10.48 20.39 12.69
CA HIS A 376 -11.59 20.60 13.62
C HIS A 376 -11.06 21.23 14.92
N LEU A 377 -10.59 22.46 14.85
CA LEU A 377 -9.98 23.18 15.96
C LEU A 377 -10.94 24.21 16.54
N LEU A 378 -11.37 23.99 17.78
CA LEU A 378 -12.20 24.90 18.51
C LEU A 378 -11.38 26.09 19.02
N ASP A 379 -11.80 27.30 18.69
CA ASP A 379 -11.33 28.51 19.31
C ASP A 379 -12.13 28.74 20.61
N VAL A 380 -11.46 28.57 21.74
CA VAL A 380 -12.08 28.61 23.05
C VAL A 380 -12.55 30.01 23.46
N GLU A 381 -12.06 31.08 22.80
CA GLU A 381 -12.44 32.47 23.07
C GLU A 381 -13.71 32.87 22.31
N THR A 382 -13.81 32.43 21.06
CA THR A 382 -14.92 32.81 20.16
C THR A 382 -16.01 31.74 20.06
N GLY A 383 -15.69 30.47 20.38
CA GLY A 383 -16.55 29.32 20.14
C GLY A 383 -16.63 28.90 18.68
N GLU A 384 -15.89 29.54 17.78
CA GLU A 384 -15.83 29.20 16.35
C GLU A 384 -14.77 28.12 16.06
N TYR A 385 -14.99 27.38 14.99
CA TYR A 385 -14.04 26.37 14.55
C TYR A 385 -13.14 26.86 13.41
N ASN A 386 -11.88 26.46 13.44
CA ASN A 386 -10.91 26.44 12.33
C ASN A 386 -10.39 27.81 11.86
N LYS A 387 -11.24 28.83 11.67
CA LYS A 387 -10.90 30.12 11.04
C LYS A 387 -9.73 30.84 11.71
N SER A 388 -9.75 31.00 13.03
CA SER A 388 -8.73 31.70 13.79
C SER A 388 -7.36 31.00 13.71
N TYR A 389 -7.37 29.68 13.71
CA TYR A 389 -6.16 28.87 13.56
C TYR A 389 -5.54 29.02 12.18
N VAL A 390 -6.35 28.89 11.10
CA VAL A 390 -5.87 29.08 9.73
C VAL A 390 -5.26 30.49 9.58
N LYS A 391 -5.97 31.51 10.01
CA LYS A 391 -5.48 32.91 9.95
C LYS A 391 -4.19 33.12 10.75
N ARG A 392 -4.06 32.52 11.92
CA ARG A 392 -2.87 32.63 12.78
C ARG A 392 -1.66 31.93 12.19
N TYR A 393 -1.81 30.73 11.64
CA TYR A 393 -0.68 29.90 11.20
C TYR A 393 -0.31 30.10 9.73
N ILE A 394 -1.26 30.57 8.89
CA ILE A 394 -1.06 30.76 7.43
C ILE A 394 -1.46 32.19 7.01
N PRO A 395 -0.87 33.25 7.61
CA PRO A 395 -1.33 34.64 7.39
C PRO A 395 -1.04 35.18 5.97
N ASN A 396 -0.17 34.53 5.19
CA ASN A 396 0.31 35.02 3.90
C ASN A 396 -0.17 34.20 2.70
N ARG A 397 -1.22 33.39 2.87
CA ARG A 397 -1.76 32.54 1.80
C ARG A 397 -3.27 32.45 1.92
N LYS A 398 -3.98 32.65 0.82
CA LYS A 398 -5.43 32.51 0.79
C LYS A 398 -5.82 31.04 0.91
N ILE A 399 -6.62 30.74 1.91
CA ILE A 399 -7.14 29.38 2.18
C ILE A 399 -8.63 29.35 1.99
N ALA A 400 -9.12 28.45 1.17
CA ALA A 400 -10.52 28.08 1.10
C ALA A 400 -10.82 27.08 2.22
N LEU A 401 -11.64 27.48 3.19
CA LEU A 401 -12.21 26.60 4.17
C LEU A 401 -13.53 26.07 3.64
N ILE A 402 -13.59 24.80 3.31
CA ILE A 402 -14.77 24.14 2.75
C ILE A 402 -15.48 23.42 3.88
N LYS A 403 -16.74 23.75 4.10
CA LYS A 403 -17.59 23.05 5.05
C LYS A 403 -17.75 21.60 4.59
N PHE A 404 -17.34 20.68 5.45
CA PHE A 404 -17.41 19.27 5.13
C PHE A 404 -18.57 18.62 5.88
N VAL A 405 -18.47 18.46 7.19
CA VAL A 405 -19.57 17.97 8.03
C VAL A 405 -19.50 18.57 9.44
N LYS A 406 -20.66 18.64 10.10
CA LYS A 406 -20.70 18.74 11.55
C LYS A 406 -20.87 17.34 12.12
N ARG A 407 -20.09 17.00 13.13
CA ARG A 407 -20.14 15.69 13.75
C ARG A 407 -20.34 15.81 15.26
N ILE A 408 -20.99 14.81 15.83
CA ILE A 408 -21.25 14.77 17.27
C ILE A 408 -20.05 14.13 17.95
N GLN A 409 -19.42 14.86 18.87
CA GLN A 409 -18.42 14.36 19.81
C GLN A 409 -19.09 13.97 21.10
N GLY A 410 -18.70 12.85 21.68
CA GLY A 410 -19.29 12.39 22.95
C GLY A 410 -18.46 11.30 23.61
N LEU A 411 -18.90 10.91 24.79
CA LEU A 411 -18.35 9.78 25.51
C LEU A 411 -18.87 8.49 24.92
N MET A 412 -17.95 7.63 24.48
CA MET A 412 -18.19 6.26 24.13
C MET A 412 -18.02 5.40 25.37
N VAL A 413 -19.00 4.58 25.70
CA VAL A 413 -18.99 3.66 26.83
C VAL A 413 -19.45 2.28 26.39
N LYS A 414 -19.12 1.25 27.18
CA LYS A 414 -19.51 -0.12 26.88
C LYS A 414 -21.03 -0.25 26.75
N LYS A 415 -21.51 -1.11 25.86
CA LYS A 415 -22.93 -1.42 25.65
C LYS A 415 -23.64 -1.70 26.96
N GLY A 416 -24.79 -1.06 27.14
CA GLY A 416 -25.57 -1.12 28.38
C GLY A 416 -25.05 -0.22 29.50
N ASN A 417 -23.99 0.55 29.25
CA ASN A 417 -23.39 1.51 30.18
C ASN A 417 -23.28 0.99 31.63
N PRO A 418 -22.57 -0.10 31.91
CA PRO A 418 -22.60 -0.80 33.19
C PRO A 418 -22.09 0.03 34.36
N LEU A 419 -21.33 1.10 34.11
CA LEU A 419 -20.87 2.04 35.12
C LEU A 419 -21.77 3.28 35.22
N GLU A 420 -22.86 3.34 34.46
CA GLU A 420 -23.80 4.49 34.43
C GLU A 420 -23.08 5.84 34.23
N ILE A 421 -22.09 5.90 33.35
CA ILE A 421 -21.35 7.13 33.03
C ILE A 421 -22.23 7.97 32.11
N ASN A 422 -22.63 9.17 32.61
CA ASN A 422 -23.49 10.09 31.85
C ASN A 422 -22.82 11.45 31.62
N SER A 423 -21.66 11.68 32.23
CA SER A 423 -20.93 12.95 32.12
C SER A 423 -19.43 12.75 32.34
N LEU A 424 -18.63 13.78 32.08
CA LEU A 424 -17.19 13.77 32.34
C LEU A 424 -16.86 13.68 33.84
N GLU A 425 -17.73 14.26 34.69
CA GLU A 425 -17.61 14.17 36.16
C GLU A 425 -17.78 12.73 36.65
N ASP A 426 -18.64 11.93 36.01
CA ASP A 426 -18.85 10.53 36.37
C ASP A 426 -17.61 9.69 36.16
N ILE A 427 -16.75 10.02 35.17
CA ILE A 427 -15.49 9.32 34.93
C ILE A 427 -14.62 9.36 36.18
N VAL A 428 -14.49 10.54 36.82
CA VAL A 428 -13.69 10.70 38.03
C VAL A 428 -14.41 10.08 39.23
N LYS A 429 -15.71 10.41 39.43
CA LYS A 429 -16.49 9.92 40.58
C LYS A 429 -16.54 8.40 40.66
N LYS A 430 -16.59 7.74 39.53
CA LYS A 430 -16.71 6.26 39.43
C LYS A 430 -15.38 5.55 39.23
N GLY A 431 -14.28 6.32 39.14
CA GLY A 431 -12.94 5.76 38.90
C GLY A 431 -12.83 5.00 37.59
N ALA A 432 -13.56 5.44 36.56
CA ALA A 432 -13.58 4.79 35.26
C ALA A 432 -12.22 4.90 34.53
N ARG A 433 -11.77 3.81 33.93
CA ARG A 433 -10.56 3.79 33.10
C ARG A 433 -10.84 4.48 31.78
N PHE A 434 -10.13 5.56 31.53
CA PHE A 434 -10.28 6.37 30.33
C PHE A 434 -9.19 6.04 29.29
N VAL A 435 -9.54 6.16 28.01
CA VAL A 435 -8.59 6.17 26.90
C VAL A 435 -8.79 7.44 26.09
N ASN A 436 -7.70 8.13 25.82
CA ASN A 436 -7.69 9.44 25.20
C ASN A 436 -7.24 9.40 23.74
N ARG A 437 -7.44 10.51 23.05
CA ARG A 437 -6.80 10.79 21.76
C ARG A 437 -5.43 11.44 21.99
N GLN A 438 -4.53 11.26 21.00
CA GLN A 438 -3.19 11.84 21.02
C GLN A 438 -3.22 13.37 21.22
N LYS A 439 -2.17 13.90 21.84
CA LYS A 439 -1.95 15.35 21.99
C LYS A 439 -1.96 16.05 20.62
N GLY A 440 -2.65 17.22 20.57
CA GLY A 440 -2.82 17.99 19.33
C GLY A 440 -3.98 17.55 18.43
N SER A 441 -4.74 16.52 18.80
CA SER A 441 -6.02 16.22 18.15
C SER A 441 -7.11 17.18 18.64
N GLY A 442 -8.07 17.54 17.78
CA GLY A 442 -9.18 18.40 18.15
C GLY A 442 -10.03 17.81 19.28
N THR A 443 -10.25 16.48 19.29
CA THR A 443 -10.95 15.77 20.36
C THR A 443 -10.25 15.92 21.72
N ARG A 444 -8.89 15.90 21.72
CA ARG A 444 -8.13 16.14 22.95
C ARG A 444 -8.25 17.58 23.39
N ILE A 445 -8.23 18.54 22.49
CA ILE A 445 -8.42 19.98 22.80
C ILE A 445 -9.83 20.20 23.36
N LEU A 446 -10.84 19.58 22.77
CA LEU A 446 -12.22 19.63 23.28
C LEU A 446 -12.31 19.03 24.69
N LEU A 447 -11.74 17.87 24.94
CA LEU A 447 -11.71 17.26 26.27
C LEU A 447 -11.07 18.20 27.30
N ASP A 448 -9.89 18.73 27.00
CA ASP A 448 -9.13 19.60 27.90
C ASP A 448 -9.90 20.90 28.19
N TYR A 449 -10.61 21.44 27.18
CA TYR A 449 -11.51 22.58 27.35
C TYR A 449 -12.69 22.26 28.30
N GLU A 450 -13.37 21.14 28.06
CA GLU A 450 -14.51 20.73 28.90
C GLU A 450 -14.08 20.42 30.35
N LEU A 451 -12.94 19.75 30.54
CA LEU A 451 -12.40 19.49 31.89
C LEU A 451 -12.11 20.80 32.63
N LYS A 452 -11.51 21.78 31.95
CA LYS A 452 -11.25 23.11 32.51
C LYS A 452 -12.55 23.83 32.89
N ARG A 453 -13.56 23.77 32.01
CA ARG A 453 -14.88 24.38 32.23
C ARG A 453 -15.59 23.79 33.45
N LEU A 454 -15.44 22.49 33.68
CA LEU A 454 -16.03 21.74 34.78
C LEU A 454 -15.16 21.78 36.07
N GLY A 455 -13.96 22.36 36.02
CA GLY A 455 -13.04 22.38 37.14
C GLY A 455 -12.42 21.02 37.49
N ILE A 456 -12.40 20.07 36.51
CA ILE A 456 -11.84 18.73 36.71
C ILE A 456 -10.35 18.77 36.43
N ASN A 457 -9.54 18.24 37.36
CA ASN A 457 -8.12 18.09 37.14
C ASN A 457 -7.86 16.85 36.26
N PRO A 458 -7.16 16.97 35.11
CA PRO A 458 -6.83 15.84 34.25
C PRO A 458 -6.11 14.68 34.97
N LYS A 459 -5.37 14.98 36.04
CA LYS A 459 -4.66 13.94 36.84
C LYS A 459 -5.62 13.04 37.63
N ASP A 460 -6.86 13.45 37.83
CA ASP A 460 -7.86 12.66 38.53
C ASP A 460 -8.52 11.62 37.61
N ILE A 461 -8.26 11.67 36.28
CA ILE A 461 -8.78 10.73 35.32
C ILE A 461 -7.79 9.58 35.14
N ILE A 462 -8.19 8.37 35.49
CA ILE A 462 -7.39 7.16 35.32
C ILE A 462 -7.23 6.87 33.84
N GLY A 463 -6.00 6.93 33.31
CA GLY A 463 -5.71 6.68 31.89
C GLY A 463 -5.75 7.90 30.99
N TYR A 464 -5.79 9.14 31.55
CA TYR A 464 -5.74 10.38 30.78
C TYR A 464 -4.55 10.47 29.84
N ASP A 465 -3.40 9.91 30.18
CA ASP A 465 -2.19 9.88 29.34
C ASP A 465 -2.12 8.65 28.41
N ARG A 466 -3.12 7.77 28.46
CA ARG A 466 -3.22 6.63 27.54
C ARG A 466 -3.84 7.10 26.24
N GLU A 467 -3.03 7.10 25.16
CA GLU A 467 -3.37 7.72 23.88
C GLU A 467 -3.61 6.71 22.76
N GLU A 468 -4.61 6.99 21.93
CA GLU A 468 -4.91 6.30 20.68
C GLU A 468 -5.00 7.29 19.51
N TYR A 469 -4.62 6.84 18.31
CA TYR A 469 -4.46 7.71 17.13
C TYR A 469 -5.72 7.89 16.28
N THR A 470 -6.74 7.04 16.44
CA THR A 470 -8.01 7.15 15.70
C THR A 470 -9.22 7.02 16.63
N HIS A 471 -10.39 7.50 16.19
CA HIS A 471 -11.63 7.33 16.95
C HIS A 471 -12.01 5.84 17.07
N ILE A 472 -11.79 5.07 16.01
CA ILE A 472 -12.04 3.63 15.99
C ILE A 472 -11.14 2.89 16.98
N SER A 473 -9.85 3.24 17.09
CA SER A 473 -8.96 2.60 18.08
C SER A 473 -9.39 2.90 19.52
N VAL A 474 -9.85 4.12 19.81
CA VAL A 474 -10.46 4.45 21.13
C VAL A 474 -11.68 3.56 21.37
N ALA A 475 -12.61 3.48 20.41
CA ALA A 475 -13.81 2.66 20.53
C ALA A 475 -13.48 1.16 20.71
N ALA A 476 -12.48 0.65 20.00
CA ALA A 476 -12.03 -0.75 20.11
C ALA A 476 -11.48 -1.08 21.51
N GLN A 477 -10.74 -0.15 22.16
CA GLN A 477 -10.27 -0.35 23.54
C GLN A 477 -11.43 -0.49 24.51
N ILE A 478 -12.51 0.27 24.31
CA ILE A 478 -13.72 0.21 25.15
C ILE A 478 -14.49 -1.10 24.87
N ALA A 479 -14.72 -1.43 23.61
CA ALA A 479 -15.42 -2.66 23.21
C ALA A 479 -14.75 -3.92 23.77
N LYS A 480 -13.41 -3.95 23.79
CA LYS A 480 -12.61 -5.06 24.35
C LYS A 480 -12.47 -5.01 25.88
N GLY A 481 -13.00 -4.00 26.56
CA GLY A 481 -12.92 -3.87 28.03
C GLY A 481 -11.56 -3.44 28.56
N ASN A 482 -10.67 -2.95 27.70
CA ASN A 482 -9.38 -2.38 28.11
C ASN A 482 -9.52 -0.98 28.69
N ALA A 483 -10.60 -0.27 28.36
CA ALA A 483 -11.03 1.00 28.94
C ALA A 483 -12.54 0.96 29.18
N ASP A 484 -13.04 1.85 30.06
CA ASP A 484 -14.45 1.95 30.39
C ASP A 484 -15.14 3.10 29.65
N ALA A 485 -14.37 4.15 29.33
CA ALA A 485 -14.83 5.31 28.56
C ALA A 485 -13.71 5.94 27.71
N GLY A 486 -14.10 6.72 26.71
CA GLY A 486 -13.24 7.55 25.90
C GLY A 486 -14.03 8.56 25.08
N LEU A 487 -13.42 9.69 24.72
CA LEU A 487 -14.07 10.71 23.90
C LEU A 487 -13.85 10.38 22.39
N GLY A 488 -14.93 10.45 21.62
CA GLY A 488 -14.87 10.19 20.19
C GLY A 488 -16.12 10.62 19.43
N VAL A 489 -16.19 10.24 18.15
CA VAL A 489 -17.33 10.55 17.27
C VAL A 489 -18.39 9.45 17.33
N PHE A 490 -19.66 9.82 17.10
CA PHE A 490 -20.80 8.89 17.12
C PHE A 490 -20.61 7.69 16.17
N SER A 491 -20.10 7.91 14.97
CA SER A 491 -19.89 6.84 13.99
C SER A 491 -18.95 5.74 14.48
N ALA A 492 -17.91 6.09 15.25
CA ALA A 492 -17.00 5.10 15.84
C ALA A 492 -17.68 4.26 16.93
N ALA A 493 -18.52 4.90 17.77
CA ALA A 493 -19.33 4.19 18.76
C ALA A 493 -20.31 3.22 18.10
N LYS A 494 -21.01 3.66 17.04
CA LYS A 494 -21.97 2.84 16.29
C LYS A 494 -21.32 1.61 15.66
N ILE A 495 -20.16 1.76 15.02
CA ILE A 495 -19.43 0.65 14.39
C ILE A 495 -19.02 -0.41 15.42
N MET A 496 -18.64 0.00 16.62
CA MET A 496 -18.19 -0.90 17.69
C MET A 496 -19.30 -1.33 18.65
N ASP A 497 -20.56 -1.05 18.31
CA ASP A 497 -21.75 -1.33 19.14
C ASP A 497 -21.61 -0.85 20.60
N LEU A 498 -21.16 0.40 20.75
CA LEU A 498 -21.02 1.09 22.03
C LEU A 498 -22.19 2.03 22.29
N ASP A 499 -22.50 2.30 23.56
CA ASP A 499 -23.40 3.40 23.93
C ASP A 499 -22.63 4.72 23.83
N PHE A 500 -23.38 5.80 23.55
CA PHE A 500 -22.80 7.10 23.25
C PHE A 500 -23.55 8.22 23.99
N ILE A 501 -22.80 9.04 24.71
CA ILE A 501 -23.31 10.20 25.44
C ILE A 501 -22.80 11.47 24.76
N PRO A 502 -23.68 12.27 24.08
CA PRO A 502 -23.27 13.47 23.38
C PRO A 502 -22.66 14.53 24.33
N ILE A 503 -21.56 15.16 23.92
CA ILE A 503 -20.92 16.26 24.66
C ILE A 503 -20.97 17.56 23.87
N ALA A 504 -20.56 17.54 22.59
CA ALA A 504 -20.48 18.72 21.74
C ALA A 504 -20.64 18.40 20.26
N ASN A 505 -21.07 19.39 19.48
CA ASN A 505 -20.97 19.37 18.03
C ASN A 505 -19.67 20.04 17.61
N GLU A 506 -18.98 19.50 16.59
CA GLU A 506 -17.78 20.11 16.04
C GLU A 506 -17.86 20.23 14.53
N ASP A 507 -17.33 21.34 14.00
CA ASP A 507 -17.15 21.51 12.55
C ASP A 507 -15.88 20.79 12.11
N TYR A 508 -16.03 19.82 11.23
CA TYR A 508 -14.94 19.12 10.57
C TYR A 508 -14.87 19.61 9.14
N ASP A 509 -13.91 20.50 8.86
CA ASP A 509 -13.78 21.23 7.62
C ASP A 509 -12.54 20.80 6.83
N ILE A 510 -12.54 21.11 5.53
CA ILE A 510 -11.41 20.92 4.62
C ILE A 510 -10.78 22.29 4.36
N ALA A 511 -9.49 22.44 4.67
CA ALA A 511 -8.72 23.63 4.34
C ALA A 511 -7.87 23.37 3.09
N ILE A 512 -8.10 24.14 2.03
CA ILE A 512 -7.42 24.02 0.74
C ILE A 512 -6.81 25.38 0.35
N PRO A 513 -5.57 25.48 -0.07
CA PRO A 513 -5.04 26.67 -0.74
C PRO A 513 -5.87 27.01 -1.98
N VAL A 514 -6.26 28.27 -2.12
CA VAL A 514 -7.16 28.70 -3.21
C VAL A 514 -6.62 28.31 -4.58
N GLU A 515 -5.29 28.40 -4.77
CA GLU A 515 -4.63 28.00 -6.00
C GLU A 515 -4.74 26.51 -6.34
N TYR A 516 -5.03 25.64 -5.35
CA TYR A 516 -5.21 24.20 -5.59
C TYR A 516 -6.65 23.80 -5.93
N LEU A 517 -7.61 24.72 -5.80
CA LEU A 517 -9.01 24.46 -6.21
C LEU A 517 -9.13 24.16 -7.69
N GLU A 518 -8.20 24.68 -8.52
CA GLU A 518 -8.19 24.48 -9.96
C GLU A 518 -7.57 23.16 -10.41
N LEU A 519 -6.89 22.42 -9.51
CA LEU A 519 -6.31 21.11 -9.82
C LEU A 519 -7.42 20.09 -10.13
N ASP A 520 -7.30 19.37 -11.24
CA ASP A 520 -8.32 18.39 -11.69
C ASP A 520 -8.67 17.36 -10.61
N GLY A 521 -7.66 16.85 -9.90
CA GLY A 521 -7.86 15.89 -8.82
C GLY A 521 -8.66 16.49 -7.66
N VAL A 522 -8.36 17.73 -7.27
CA VAL A 522 -9.10 18.44 -6.20
C VAL A 522 -10.54 18.71 -6.64
N LYS A 523 -10.77 19.15 -7.90
CA LYS A 523 -12.12 19.31 -8.45
C LYS A 523 -12.91 18.01 -8.38
N GLN A 524 -12.33 16.91 -8.84
CA GLN A 524 -13.00 15.62 -8.81
C GLN A 524 -13.28 15.14 -7.36
N PHE A 525 -12.37 15.38 -6.42
CA PHE A 525 -12.60 15.10 -5.00
C PHE A 525 -13.77 15.94 -4.45
N LEU A 526 -13.85 17.24 -4.77
CA LEU A 526 -14.96 18.10 -4.36
C LEU A 526 -16.30 17.66 -4.97
N GLU A 527 -16.30 17.19 -6.21
CA GLU A 527 -17.49 16.58 -6.82
C GLU A 527 -17.92 15.30 -6.10
N VAL A 528 -16.94 14.47 -5.69
CA VAL A 528 -17.23 13.23 -4.95
C VAL A 528 -17.91 13.53 -3.63
N ILE A 529 -17.36 14.44 -2.82
CA ILE A 529 -17.94 14.73 -1.50
C ILE A 529 -19.34 15.40 -1.60
N ASN A 530 -19.64 16.07 -2.71
CA ASN A 530 -20.96 16.64 -2.97
C ASN A 530 -21.95 15.67 -3.62
N SER A 531 -21.54 14.46 -3.98
CA SER A 531 -22.38 13.47 -4.66
C SER A 531 -23.43 12.85 -3.72
N GLU A 532 -24.55 12.41 -4.30
CA GLU A 532 -25.59 11.68 -3.56
C GLU A 532 -25.05 10.32 -3.01
N GLU A 533 -24.11 9.69 -3.73
CA GLU A 533 -23.47 8.47 -3.23
C GLU A 533 -22.75 8.71 -1.91
N PHE A 534 -21.99 9.79 -1.82
CA PHE A 534 -21.28 10.15 -0.58
C PHE A 534 -22.23 10.48 0.55
N LYS A 535 -23.29 11.27 0.29
CA LYS A 535 -24.32 11.60 1.28
C LYS A 535 -25.03 10.36 1.82
N ASN A 536 -25.37 9.41 0.93
CA ASN A 536 -25.97 8.14 1.35
C ASN A 536 -25.06 7.33 2.28
N GLU A 537 -23.75 7.37 2.08
CA GLU A 537 -22.81 6.71 3.00
C GLU A 537 -22.73 7.45 4.36
N LEU A 538 -22.81 8.79 4.38
CA LEU A 538 -22.92 9.56 5.62
C LEU A 538 -24.16 9.18 6.42
N ASP A 539 -25.31 9.02 5.75
CA ASP A 539 -26.57 8.61 6.39
C ASP A 539 -26.48 7.20 7.01
N LYS A 540 -25.81 6.27 6.29
CA LYS A 540 -25.57 4.92 6.81
C LYS A 540 -24.69 4.92 8.07
N LEU A 541 -23.64 5.74 8.09
CA LEU A 541 -22.78 5.89 9.26
C LEU A 541 -23.53 6.55 10.43
N GLY A 542 -24.25 7.63 10.13
CA GLY A 542 -24.97 8.44 11.12
C GLY A 542 -24.06 9.36 11.94
N GLY A 543 -24.67 10.36 12.61
CA GLY A 543 -23.95 11.31 13.46
C GLY A 543 -23.21 12.42 12.70
N TYR A 544 -23.54 12.60 11.43
CA TYR A 544 -23.05 13.68 10.58
C TYR A 544 -24.20 14.58 10.12
N ASP A 545 -24.03 15.90 10.30
CA ASP A 545 -24.87 16.91 9.64
C ASP A 545 -24.05 17.53 8.51
N TYR A 546 -24.57 17.39 7.29
CA TYR A 546 -23.96 17.86 6.06
C TYR A 546 -24.81 18.93 5.36
N SER A 547 -25.65 19.65 6.10
CA SER A 547 -26.53 20.70 5.57
C SER A 547 -25.78 21.81 4.82
N ASN A 548 -24.53 22.11 5.23
CA ASN A 548 -23.67 23.13 4.63
C ASN A 548 -22.52 22.54 3.81
N LEU A 549 -22.61 21.26 3.44
CA LEU A 549 -21.55 20.57 2.70
C LEU A 549 -21.22 21.32 1.39
N GLY A 550 -19.92 21.58 1.18
CA GLY A 550 -19.43 22.25 -0.02
C GLY A 550 -19.46 23.79 0.05
N GLU A 551 -20.01 24.41 1.11
CA GLU A 551 -19.91 25.86 1.31
C GLU A 551 -18.43 26.27 1.49
N ILE A 552 -18.01 27.31 0.74
CA ILE A 552 -16.62 27.77 0.71
C ILE A 552 -16.50 29.13 1.42
N ILE A 553 -15.61 29.22 2.38
CA ILE A 553 -15.26 30.45 3.08
C ILE A 553 -13.79 30.75 2.78
N ILE A 554 -13.51 31.88 2.15
CA ILE A 554 -12.13 32.30 1.87
C ILE A 554 -11.58 33.03 3.10
N ILE A 555 -10.43 32.56 3.57
CA ILE A 555 -9.65 33.16 4.66
C ILE A 555 -8.43 33.85 4.05
N GLU A 556 -8.33 35.16 4.30
CA GLU A 556 -7.24 36.02 3.84
C GLU A 556 -6.24 36.31 4.97
#